data_335b4da1f028a75f5ffddc4a34809179
#
_entry.id   335b4da1f028a75f5ffddc4a34809179
#
_cell.length_a   1.000
_cell.length_b   1.000
_cell.length_c   1.000
_cell.angle_alpha   90.00
_cell.angle_beta   90.00
_cell.angle_gamma   90.00
#
_symmetry.space_group_name_H-M   'P 1'
#
loop_
_entity.id
_entity.type
_entity.pdbx_description
1 polymer ?
#
loop_
_entity_poly.entity_id
_entity_poly.type
_entity_poly.pdbx_seq_one_letter_code
_entity_poly.pdbx_strand_id
1 'polypeptide(L)'
;MAEADNGVTGTIEMSPYQTTIDWQEQALVCFERGWIRLDLPAPLAHNRAGRVTVYRDPGGGALPVEESPTLPWTHAMRQQAANFLAAVRGERAPLTGASEALEDLVVAREYLRLYTGA
;
A
#
# COMPACT_ATOMS: atom_id res chain seq x y z
N MET A 1 9.02 7.57 -12.07
CA MET A 1 9.84 6.45 -11.61
C MET A 1 10.80 6.98 -10.56
N ALA A 2 10.87 6.34 -9.44
CA ALA A 2 11.80 6.67 -8.35
C ALA A 2 12.75 5.49 -8.11
N GLU A 3 13.95 5.78 -7.67
CA GLU A 3 14.95 4.78 -7.28
C GLU A 3 15.37 5.05 -5.84
N ALA A 4 15.37 4.02 -5.03
CA ALA A 4 15.83 4.08 -3.65
C ALA A 4 17.35 3.83 -3.56
N ASP A 5 17.98 4.22 -2.46
CA ASP A 5 19.43 4.10 -2.24
C ASP A 5 19.95 2.66 -2.37
N ASN A 6 19.11 1.68 -2.18
CA ASN A 6 19.42 0.24 -2.33
C ASN A 6 19.19 -0.31 -3.76
N GLY A 7 18.91 0.57 -4.74
CA GLY A 7 18.66 0.19 -6.13
C GLY A 7 17.26 -0.34 -6.43
N VAL A 8 16.36 -0.34 -5.46
CA VAL A 8 14.95 -0.68 -5.72
C VAL A 8 14.30 0.45 -6.50
N THR A 9 13.64 0.11 -7.60
CA THR A 9 12.90 1.07 -8.41
C THR A 9 11.41 0.94 -8.17
N GLY A 10 10.72 2.08 -8.16
CA GLY A 10 9.28 2.16 -8.01
C GLY A 10 8.64 3.11 -9.02
N THR A 11 7.39 2.84 -9.37
CA THR A 11 6.55 3.75 -10.15
C THR A 11 5.27 4.02 -9.39
N ILE A 12 4.84 5.27 -9.42
CA ILE A 12 3.52 5.69 -8.94
C ILE A 12 2.76 6.17 -10.16
N GLU A 13 1.65 5.51 -10.45
CA GLU A 13 0.75 5.88 -11.53
C GLU A 13 -0.55 6.39 -10.93
N MET A 14 -0.91 7.61 -11.27
CA MET A 14 -2.14 8.25 -10.82
C MET A 14 -2.91 8.74 -12.04
N SER A 15 -4.13 8.28 -12.20
CA SER A 15 -5.01 8.72 -13.27
C SER A 15 -6.31 9.26 -12.67
N PRO A 16 -6.67 10.51 -12.93
CA PRO A 16 -7.96 11.04 -12.55
C PRO A 16 -9.02 10.41 -13.46
N TYR A 17 -9.75 9.45 -12.96
CA TYR A 17 -10.90 8.88 -13.63
C TYR A 17 -12.17 9.16 -12.85
N GLN A 18 -13.28 9.28 -13.55
CA GLN A 18 -14.58 9.47 -12.92
C GLN A 18 -15.36 8.17 -12.97
N THR A 19 -15.72 7.69 -11.80
CA THR A 19 -16.57 6.53 -11.65
C THR A 19 -17.62 6.78 -10.56
N THR A 20 -18.80 6.21 -10.72
CA THR A 20 -19.88 6.37 -9.75
C THR A 20 -19.94 5.26 -8.71
N ILE A 21 -19.36 4.10 -8.99
CA ILE A 21 -19.52 2.91 -8.16
C ILE A 21 -18.26 2.12 -7.89
N ASP A 22 -17.13 2.48 -8.52
CA ASP A 22 -15.91 1.72 -8.41
C ASP A 22 -14.75 2.57 -7.89
N TRP A 23 -13.80 1.88 -7.27
CA TRP A 23 -12.55 2.42 -6.77
C TRP A 23 -11.44 1.46 -7.13
N GLN A 24 -10.38 1.98 -7.72
CA GLN A 24 -9.22 1.18 -8.08
C GLN A 24 -7.97 1.77 -7.45
N GLU A 25 -7.41 1.02 -6.50
CA GLU A 25 -6.15 1.33 -5.86
C GLU A 25 -5.39 0.03 -5.65
N GLN A 26 -4.17 -0.03 -6.14
CA GLN A 26 -3.35 -1.23 -6.10
C GLN A 26 -1.91 -0.89 -5.72
N ALA A 27 -1.28 -1.83 -5.01
CA ALA A 27 0.17 -1.84 -4.85
C ALA A 27 0.70 -3.20 -5.31
N LEU A 28 1.76 -3.18 -6.10
CA LEU A 28 2.47 -4.38 -6.54
C LEU A 28 3.93 -4.27 -6.10
N VAL A 29 4.38 -5.24 -5.30
CA VAL A 29 5.77 -5.36 -4.86
C VAL A 29 6.35 -6.61 -5.47
N CYS A 30 7.42 -6.45 -6.26
CA CYS A 30 8.10 -7.55 -6.93
C CYS A 30 9.40 -7.89 -6.20
N PHE A 31 9.69 -9.17 -6.11
CA PHE A 31 10.89 -9.77 -5.56
C PHE A 31 11.55 -10.65 -6.63
N GLU A 32 12.75 -11.14 -6.39
CA GLU A 32 13.45 -12.01 -7.35
C GLU A 32 12.65 -13.28 -7.72
N ARG A 33 11.86 -13.79 -6.78
CA ARG A 33 11.16 -15.07 -6.94
C ARG A 33 9.68 -15.02 -6.58
N GLY A 34 9.07 -13.89 -6.85
CA GLY A 34 7.65 -13.73 -6.60
C GLY A 34 7.20 -12.28 -6.55
N TRP A 35 5.97 -12.10 -6.23
CA TRP A 35 5.36 -10.77 -6.06
C TRP A 35 4.20 -10.83 -5.07
N ILE A 36 3.89 -9.67 -4.51
CA ILE A 36 2.71 -9.45 -3.67
C ILE A 36 1.90 -8.33 -4.32
N ARG A 37 0.62 -8.58 -4.56
CA ARG A 37 -0.34 -7.57 -5.00
C ARG A 37 -1.35 -7.30 -3.89
N LEU A 38 -1.59 -6.03 -3.68
CA LEU A 38 -2.63 -5.51 -2.79
C LEU A 38 -3.68 -4.81 -3.65
N ASP A 39 -4.93 -5.23 -3.56
CA ASP A 39 -6.08 -4.52 -4.12
C ASP A 39 -6.85 -3.90 -2.94
N LEU A 40 -6.94 -2.57 -2.91
CA LEU A 40 -7.51 -1.83 -1.80
C LEU A 40 -8.92 -1.35 -2.14
N PRO A 41 -9.90 -1.55 -1.24
CA PRO A 41 -11.23 -0.97 -1.41
C PRO A 41 -11.19 0.53 -1.15
N ALA A 42 -12.23 1.24 -1.59
CA ALA A 42 -12.39 2.65 -1.25
C ALA A 42 -12.24 2.87 0.27
N PRO A 43 -11.53 3.93 0.71
CA PRO A 43 -11.22 4.16 2.13
C PRO A 43 -12.44 4.25 3.03
N LEU A 44 -13.58 4.67 2.49
CA LEU A 44 -14.85 4.78 3.20
C LEU A 44 -15.77 3.57 3.04
N ALA A 45 -15.31 2.51 2.37
CA ALA A 45 -16.08 1.28 2.24
C ALA A 45 -16.23 0.57 3.59
N HIS A 46 -17.47 0.24 3.96
CA HIS A 46 -17.77 -0.33 5.27
C HIS A 46 -17.64 -1.86 5.30
N ASN A 47 -17.97 -2.53 4.22
CA ASN A 47 -18.16 -3.99 4.16
C ASN A 47 -17.40 -4.62 2.99
N ARG A 48 -16.22 -4.11 2.69
CA ARG A 48 -15.34 -4.66 1.65
C ARG A 48 -13.98 -4.95 2.25
N ALA A 49 -13.55 -6.20 2.16
CA ALA A 49 -12.18 -6.56 2.45
C ALA A 49 -11.27 -6.13 1.30
N GLY A 50 -10.03 -5.75 1.59
CA GLY A 50 -8.98 -5.73 0.60
C GLY A 50 -8.65 -7.15 0.13
N ARG A 51 -7.90 -7.26 -0.95
CA ARG A 51 -7.37 -8.53 -1.44
C ARG A 51 -5.85 -8.49 -1.39
N VAL A 52 -5.26 -9.56 -0.88
CA VAL A 52 -3.82 -9.82 -0.99
C VAL A 52 -3.66 -11.03 -1.89
N THR A 53 -2.79 -10.94 -2.87
CA THR A 53 -2.37 -12.08 -3.68
C THR A 53 -0.86 -12.21 -3.57
N VAL A 54 -0.40 -13.40 -3.20
CA VAL A 54 1.03 -13.72 -3.04
C VAL A 54 1.38 -14.79 -4.06
N TYR A 55 2.32 -14.48 -4.95
CA TYR A 55 2.89 -15.44 -5.87
C TYR A 55 4.32 -15.76 -5.44
N ARG A 56 4.63 -17.04 -5.34
CA ARG A 56 5.98 -17.53 -5.02
C ARG A 56 6.42 -18.60 -6.00
N ASP A 57 7.62 -18.47 -6.52
CA ASP A 57 8.32 -19.51 -7.24
C ASP A 57 9.39 -20.13 -6.33
N PRO A 58 9.21 -21.34 -5.77
CA PRO A 58 10.20 -21.97 -4.92
C PRO A 58 11.46 -22.39 -5.69
N GLY A 59 11.41 -22.51 -7.01
CA GLY A 59 12.50 -23.00 -7.85
C GLY A 59 12.80 -24.47 -7.66
N GLY A 60 13.97 -24.91 -8.10
CA GLY A 60 14.40 -26.32 -7.98
C GLY A 60 13.50 -27.32 -8.71
N GLY A 61 12.72 -26.88 -9.71
CA GLY A 61 11.76 -27.70 -10.44
C GLY A 61 10.39 -27.85 -9.77
N ALA A 62 10.17 -27.23 -8.61
CA ALA A 62 8.85 -27.17 -7.98
C ALA A 62 7.96 -26.16 -8.71
N LEU A 63 6.65 -26.43 -8.74
CA LEU A 63 5.69 -25.52 -9.36
C LEU A 63 5.52 -24.25 -8.51
N PRO A 64 5.36 -23.08 -9.17
CA PRO A 64 4.97 -21.86 -8.48
C PRO A 64 3.61 -21.99 -7.81
N VAL A 65 3.43 -21.22 -6.74
CA VAL A 65 2.20 -21.20 -5.94
C VAL A 65 1.65 -19.78 -5.91
N GLU A 66 0.35 -19.65 -6.11
CA GLU A 66 -0.40 -18.42 -5.89
C GLU A 66 -1.39 -18.63 -4.74
N GLU A 67 -1.35 -17.74 -3.77
CA GLU A 67 -2.19 -17.78 -2.56
C GLU A 67 -2.94 -16.45 -2.42
N SER A 68 -4.20 -16.53 -2.01
CA SER A 68 -5.00 -15.35 -1.70
C SER A 68 -5.73 -15.56 -0.37
N PRO A 69 -5.14 -15.12 0.76
CA PRO A 69 -5.76 -15.29 2.07
C PRO A 69 -7.07 -14.51 2.17
N THR A 70 -8.03 -15.08 2.87
CA THR A 70 -9.29 -14.40 3.18
C THR A 70 -9.03 -13.35 4.27
N LEU A 71 -9.28 -12.09 3.96
CA LEU A 71 -9.12 -10.99 4.89
C LEU A 71 -10.45 -10.66 5.59
N PRO A 72 -10.42 -10.19 6.85
CA PRO A 72 -11.61 -9.75 7.54
C PRO A 72 -12.14 -8.42 6.95
N TRP A 73 -13.43 -8.18 7.13
CA TRP A 73 -14.02 -6.89 6.84
C TRP A 73 -13.58 -5.88 7.89
N THR A 74 -12.71 -4.95 7.50
CA THR A 74 -12.21 -3.92 8.40
C THR A 74 -12.50 -2.56 7.80
N HIS A 75 -13.22 -1.73 8.54
CA HIS A 75 -13.42 -0.34 8.16
C HIS A 75 -12.12 0.44 8.44
N ALA A 76 -11.45 0.90 7.39
CA ALA A 76 -10.12 1.53 7.46
C ALA A 76 -10.09 2.72 8.42
N MET A 77 -11.03 3.66 8.31
CA MET A 77 -11.09 4.85 9.17
C MET A 77 -11.33 4.50 10.63
N ARG A 78 -12.16 3.49 10.92
CA ARG A 78 -12.38 3.02 12.29
C ARG A 78 -11.09 2.43 12.87
N GLN A 79 -10.37 1.64 12.06
CA GLN A 79 -9.11 1.03 12.49
C GLN A 79 -8.04 2.08 12.73
N GLN A 80 -7.96 3.10 11.88
CA GLN A 80 -7.06 4.24 12.05
C GLN A 80 -7.34 4.97 13.37
N ALA A 81 -8.61 5.29 13.65
CA ALA A 81 -9.00 5.93 14.90
C ALA A 81 -8.67 5.07 16.14
N ALA A 82 -8.92 3.76 16.07
CA ALA A 82 -8.60 2.84 17.17
C ALA A 82 -7.07 2.79 17.43
N ASN A 83 -6.26 2.72 16.37
CA ASN A 83 -4.81 2.75 16.48
C ASN A 83 -4.30 4.08 17.09
N PHE A 84 -4.87 5.20 16.67
CA PHE A 84 -4.52 6.51 17.21
C PHE A 84 -4.83 6.60 18.71
N LEU A 85 -6.03 6.16 19.12
CA LEU A 85 -6.41 6.16 20.55
C LEU A 85 -5.51 5.24 21.38
N ALA A 86 -5.14 4.08 20.87
CA ALA A 86 -4.22 3.17 21.55
C ALA A 86 -2.82 3.80 21.73
N ALA A 87 -2.33 4.54 20.70
CA ALA A 87 -1.08 5.26 20.80
C ALA A 87 -1.15 6.40 21.83
N VAL A 88 -2.22 7.18 21.85
CA VAL A 88 -2.44 8.25 22.85
C VAL A 88 -2.46 7.72 24.28
N ARG A 89 -2.99 6.51 24.49
CA ARG A 89 -3.00 5.84 25.80
C ARG A 89 -1.69 5.17 26.19
N GLY A 90 -0.70 5.19 25.29
CA GLY A 90 0.58 4.51 25.53
C GLY A 90 0.51 2.98 25.42
N GLU A 91 -0.57 2.42 24.88
CA GLU A 91 -0.78 0.98 24.73
C GLU A 91 0.06 0.40 23.57
N ARG A 92 0.46 1.25 22.62
CA ARG A 92 1.30 0.90 21.47
C ARG A 92 1.96 2.13 20.86
N ALA A 93 3.01 1.92 20.08
CA ALA A 93 3.55 2.98 19.25
C ALA A 93 2.56 3.37 18.12
N PRO A 94 2.56 4.62 17.64
CA PRO A 94 1.82 4.98 16.44
C PRO A 94 2.30 4.15 15.25
N LEU A 95 1.39 3.81 14.33
CA LEU A 95 1.75 3.07 13.10
C LEU A 95 2.63 3.89 12.17
N THR A 96 2.41 5.20 12.16
CA THR A 96 3.23 6.17 11.42
C THR A 96 3.54 7.31 12.37
N GLY A 97 4.82 7.58 12.59
CA GLY A 97 5.30 8.71 13.40
C GLY A 97 5.34 10.00 12.59
N ALA A 98 5.48 11.13 13.28
CA ALA A 98 5.55 12.44 12.63
C ALA A 98 6.78 12.59 11.71
N SER A 99 7.94 11.99 12.07
CA SER A 99 9.14 11.99 11.24
C SER A 99 8.93 11.21 9.93
N GLU A 100 8.33 10.03 10.02
CA GLU A 100 8.01 9.19 8.85
C GLU A 100 7.01 9.91 7.93
N ALA A 101 5.95 10.49 8.50
CA ALA A 101 4.99 11.29 7.72
C ALA A 101 5.64 12.52 7.04
N LEU A 102 6.68 13.10 7.65
CA LEU A 102 7.44 14.18 7.02
C LEU A 102 8.27 13.67 5.83
N GLU A 103 8.88 12.50 5.94
CA GLU A 103 9.62 11.86 4.84
C GLU A 103 8.68 11.59 3.64
N ASP A 104 7.47 11.10 3.88
CA ASP A 104 6.45 10.92 2.84
C ASP A 104 6.11 12.22 2.12
N LEU A 105 6.00 13.34 2.87
CA LEU A 105 5.76 14.66 2.29
C LEU A 105 6.95 15.15 1.45
N VAL A 106 8.18 14.84 1.82
CA VAL A 106 9.37 15.15 1.02
C VAL A 106 9.33 14.41 -0.30
N VAL A 107 9.00 13.11 -0.29
CA VAL A 107 8.87 12.30 -1.50
C VAL A 107 7.73 12.84 -2.39
N ALA A 108 6.58 13.15 -1.80
CA ALA A 108 5.44 13.71 -2.54
C ALA A 108 5.78 15.05 -3.20
N ARG A 109 6.52 15.92 -2.50
CA ARG A 109 6.98 17.20 -3.05
C ARG A 109 7.93 17.01 -4.22
N GLU A 110 8.86 16.08 -4.11
CA GLU A 110 9.79 15.78 -5.19
C GLU A 110 9.05 15.20 -6.42
N TYR A 111 8.07 14.35 -6.20
CA TYR A 111 7.21 13.84 -7.25
C TYR A 111 6.49 14.98 -8.00
N LEU A 112 5.90 15.93 -7.27
CA LEU A 112 5.24 17.10 -7.85
C LEU A 112 6.23 17.98 -8.63
N ARG A 113 7.42 18.20 -8.09
CA ARG A 113 8.48 18.96 -8.77
C ARG A 113 8.84 18.34 -10.12
N LEU A 114 9.03 17.03 -10.16
CA LEU A 114 9.33 16.30 -11.39
C LEU A 114 8.18 16.34 -12.40
N TYR A 115 6.95 16.32 -11.91
CA TYR A 115 5.76 16.39 -12.76
C TYR A 115 5.55 17.79 -13.36
N THR A 116 5.75 18.84 -12.58
CA THR A 116 5.54 20.22 -13.00
C THR A 116 6.74 20.85 -13.70
N GLY A 117 7.90 20.23 -13.65
CA GLY A 117 9.15 20.75 -14.19
C GLY A 117 9.69 21.97 -13.43
N ALA A 118 9.26 22.18 -12.20
CA ALA A 118 9.63 23.34 -11.38
C ALA A 118 10.86 23.05 -10.52
#